data_f18ec245970dd2353bf6206860b3b334
#
_entry.id   f18ec245970dd2353bf6206860b3b334
#
_cell.length_a   1.000
_cell.length_b   1.000
_cell.length_c   1.000
_cell.angle_alpha   90.00
_cell.angle_beta   90.00
_cell.angle_gamma   90.00
#
_symmetry.space_group_name_H-M   'P 1'
#
loop_
_entity.id
_entity.type
_entity.pdbx_description
1 polymer ?
#
loop_
_entity_poly.entity_id
_entity_poly.type
_entity_poly.pdbx_seq_one_letter_code
_entity_poly.pdbx_strand_id
1 'polypeptide(L)'
;MAIIDVLKYDGPNNVLVWKWRSSSNQSREVELRYGTQLVVNQSQEACFIKGGQMLDVFGPGTHTLSSKNLPILSTIIGLAFGGNSTFKAEIYYINKSVSMDAKFGLMPFNMIEPNFRIPIPVTSRGSFALAVSDSKVFLNKIVGTVADFETRTLSQYFRGVINEATKNAITKIAHEQKLSPLELESIVFEVANAVRGLLANTIRDYGLDLRLFNIEAIPIIDDDPKVKKIIEDYQRIMSEDTQERMRLKRRADNLEVYKVERSFDTSEKVAENMGGGLGEGGNLIGTMIGMGMVNPIANQMGNIMQNNTQATNPNINAQVSYDEIIKLLEQLGKLKAEGILTQDEFDNKKKELLIKIK
;
A
#
# COMPACT_ATOMS: atom_id res chain seq x y z
N MET A 1 66.04 11.94 8.65
CA MET A 1 64.63 11.75 9.02
C MET A 1 64.01 10.80 8.00
N ALA A 2 63.50 9.67 8.43
CA ALA A 2 62.75 8.79 7.53
C ALA A 2 61.45 9.49 7.20
N ILE A 3 61.18 9.79 5.93
CA ILE A 3 59.90 10.29 5.46
C ILE A 3 58.95 9.12 5.53
N ILE A 4 58.02 9.15 6.49
CA ILE A 4 56.93 8.16 6.59
C ILE A 4 55.88 8.61 5.59
N ASP A 5 55.67 7.81 4.56
CA ASP A 5 54.59 8.03 3.61
C ASP A 5 53.28 7.74 4.29
N VAL A 6 52.30 8.65 4.13
CA VAL A 6 50.93 8.45 4.66
C VAL A 6 49.96 8.30 3.49
N LEU A 7 49.21 7.21 3.52
CA LEU A 7 48.12 6.90 2.58
C LEU A 7 46.83 7.21 3.25
N LYS A 8 46.06 8.14 2.70
CA LYS A 8 44.76 8.55 3.22
C LYS A 8 43.85 8.98 2.07
N TYR A 9 42.59 8.79 2.24
CA TYR A 9 41.59 9.36 1.36
C TYR A 9 40.69 10.33 2.13
N ASP A 10 40.70 11.58 1.72
CA ASP A 10 39.86 12.66 2.26
C ASP A 10 39.01 13.30 1.16
N GLY A 11 38.53 12.50 0.20
CA GLY A 11 37.74 12.96 -0.92
C GLY A 11 36.25 13.11 -0.54
N PRO A 12 35.43 13.54 -1.51
CA PRO A 12 34.01 13.78 -1.30
C PRO A 12 33.24 12.48 -1.02
N ASN A 13 32.18 12.59 -0.20
CA ASN A 13 31.37 11.45 0.23
C ASN A 13 30.54 10.78 -0.88
N ASN A 14 30.39 11.43 -2.03
CA ASN A 14 29.68 10.86 -3.19
C ASN A 14 30.52 9.85 -3.99
N VAL A 15 31.79 9.69 -3.67
CA VAL A 15 32.67 8.67 -4.26
C VAL A 15 32.58 7.42 -3.39
N LEU A 16 32.10 6.31 -3.94
CA LEU A 16 32.00 5.02 -3.24
C LEU A 16 33.30 4.26 -3.24
N VAL A 17 34.01 4.29 -4.34
CA VAL A 17 35.31 3.63 -4.49
C VAL A 17 36.28 4.60 -5.12
N TRP A 18 37.45 4.74 -4.51
CA TRP A 18 38.54 5.54 -4.99
C TRP A 18 39.82 4.74 -5.01
N LYS A 19 40.45 4.65 -6.18
CA LYS A 19 41.76 4.04 -6.32
C LYS A 19 42.85 5.05 -5.97
N TRP A 20 43.66 4.73 -4.97
CA TRP A 20 44.78 5.58 -4.61
C TRP A 20 45.82 5.63 -5.75
N ARG A 21 46.24 6.83 -6.12
CA ARG A 21 47.21 7.08 -7.17
C ARG A 21 48.33 8.01 -6.62
N SER A 22 49.54 7.69 -6.92
CA SER A 22 50.67 8.63 -6.67
C SER A 22 50.64 9.75 -7.70
N SER A 23 50.85 10.96 -7.28
CA SER A 23 50.93 12.15 -8.15
C SER A 23 52.00 12.05 -9.26
N SER A 24 52.94 11.14 -9.13
CA SER A 24 54.09 10.97 -10.03
C SER A 24 53.98 9.76 -10.97
N ASN A 25 52.96 8.90 -10.82
CA ASN A 25 52.93 7.64 -11.58
C ASN A 25 51.48 7.26 -12.00
N GLN A 26 51.27 7.14 -13.32
CA GLN A 26 49.99 6.71 -13.89
C GLN A 26 49.83 5.18 -13.95
N SER A 27 50.78 4.42 -13.37
CA SER A 27 50.69 2.96 -13.37
C SER A 27 49.55 2.45 -12.49
N ARG A 28 48.99 1.28 -12.84
CA ARG A 28 47.93 0.63 -12.07
C ARG A 28 48.36 0.31 -10.64
N GLU A 29 49.60 -0.13 -10.45
CA GLU A 29 50.18 -0.48 -9.17
C GLU A 29 51.01 0.69 -8.64
N VAL A 30 50.88 0.94 -7.34
CA VAL A 30 51.66 1.95 -6.64
C VAL A 30 52.80 1.28 -5.89
N GLU A 31 53.98 1.88 -5.95
CA GLU A 31 55.15 1.43 -5.19
C GLU A 31 55.05 1.95 -3.75
N LEU A 32 54.98 1.03 -2.82
CA LEU A 32 54.82 1.27 -1.39
C LEU A 32 56.02 0.79 -0.64
N ARG A 33 56.34 1.47 0.49
CA ARG A 33 57.41 1.08 1.40
C ARG A 33 56.87 0.42 2.65
N TYR A 34 57.59 -0.53 3.20
CA TYR A 34 57.34 -0.98 4.54
C TYR A 34 57.43 0.16 5.54
N GLY A 35 56.52 0.22 6.51
CA GLY A 35 56.43 1.33 7.46
C GLY A 35 55.51 2.47 7.01
N THR A 36 55.05 2.48 5.77
CA THR A 36 54.04 3.43 5.31
C THR A 36 52.79 3.30 6.19
N GLN A 37 52.21 4.43 6.59
CA GLN A 37 50.98 4.47 7.38
C GLN A 37 49.78 4.56 6.47
N LEU A 38 48.86 3.62 6.65
CA LEU A 38 47.56 3.59 6.00
C LEU A 38 46.54 4.12 7.00
N VAL A 39 45.92 5.24 6.70
CA VAL A 39 44.83 5.82 7.50
C VAL A 39 43.52 5.55 6.84
N VAL A 40 42.65 4.84 7.55
CA VAL A 40 41.27 4.48 7.11
C VAL A 40 40.27 5.17 8.03
N ASN A 41 39.40 5.99 7.49
CA ASN A 41 38.36 6.68 8.25
C ASN A 41 37.29 5.74 8.74
N GLN A 42 36.49 6.15 9.74
CA GLN A 42 35.46 5.32 10.39
C GLN A 42 34.45 4.71 9.42
N SER A 43 34.14 5.42 8.33
CA SER A 43 33.16 4.97 7.32
C SER A 43 33.83 4.33 6.10
N GLN A 44 35.09 3.93 6.19
CA GLN A 44 35.87 3.43 5.05
C GLN A 44 36.45 2.05 5.32
N GLU A 45 36.77 1.36 4.24
CA GLU A 45 37.67 0.20 4.21
C GLU A 45 38.72 0.45 3.12
N ALA A 46 39.94 -0.03 3.34
CA ALA A 46 40.99 -0.02 2.35
C ALA A 46 41.34 -1.44 1.90
N CYS A 47 41.27 -1.70 0.60
CA CYS A 47 41.52 -3.01 0.00
C CYS A 47 42.83 -2.97 -0.80
N PHE A 48 43.68 -3.98 -0.59
CA PHE A 48 44.91 -4.21 -1.34
C PHE A 48 44.69 -5.26 -2.42
N ILE A 49 45.06 -4.89 -3.66
CA ILE A 49 44.91 -5.77 -4.82
C ILE A 49 46.28 -5.90 -5.49
N LYS A 50 46.69 -7.12 -5.82
CA LYS A 50 47.87 -7.41 -6.62
C LYS A 50 47.59 -8.50 -7.62
N GLY A 51 48.05 -8.27 -8.86
CA GLY A 51 47.83 -9.23 -9.95
C GLY A 51 46.36 -9.55 -10.19
N GLY A 52 45.44 -8.61 -9.92
CA GLY A 52 43.99 -8.78 -10.04
C GLY A 52 43.33 -9.56 -8.89
N GLN A 53 44.09 -9.92 -7.86
CA GLN A 53 43.53 -10.62 -6.66
C GLN A 53 43.49 -9.66 -5.49
N MET A 54 42.36 -9.62 -4.79
CA MET A 54 42.21 -8.93 -3.52
C MET A 54 42.87 -9.77 -2.43
N LEU A 55 43.83 -9.17 -1.73
CA LEU A 55 44.63 -9.85 -0.74
C LEU A 55 44.20 -9.52 0.68
N ASP A 56 44.41 -8.27 1.07
CA ASP A 56 44.17 -7.80 2.44
C ASP A 56 43.16 -6.64 2.47
N VAL A 57 42.32 -6.61 3.51
CA VAL A 57 41.32 -5.56 3.74
C VAL A 57 41.55 -4.96 5.12
N PHE A 58 41.61 -3.64 5.19
CA PHE A 58 41.80 -2.88 6.41
C PHE A 58 40.53 -2.11 6.77
N GLY A 59 40.03 -2.31 7.99
CA GLY A 59 38.97 -1.52 8.58
C GLY A 59 39.47 -0.16 9.11
N PRO A 60 38.57 0.60 9.77
CA PRO A 60 38.92 1.92 10.32
C PRO A 60 40.09 1.90 11.28
N GLY A 61 40.96 2.93 11.18
CA GLY A 61 42.13 3.10 12.03
C GLY A 61 43.38 3.47 11.26
N THR A 62 44.49 3.56 11.99
CA THR A 62 45.82 3.78 11.43
C THR A 62 46.61 2.47 11.45
N HIS A 63 46.99 1.99 10.29
CA HIS A 63 47.68 0.72 10.11
C HIS A 63 49.06 0.96 9.53
N THR A 64 50.08 0.45 10.19
CA THR A 64 51.46 0.48 9.62
C THR A 64 51.61 -0.73 8.69
N LEU A 65 51.93 -0.47 7.42
CA LEU A 65 52.13 -1.53 6.44
C LEU A 65 53.38 -2.34 6.79
N SER A 66 53.15 -3.56 7.25
CA SER A 66 54.21 -4.50 7.66
C SER A 66 53.83 -5.92 7.24
N SER A 67 54.81 -6.84 7.25
CA SER A 67 54.52 -8.25 6.97
C SER A 67 53.49 -8.87 7.91
N LYS A 68 53.36 -8.33 9.12
CA LYS A 68 52.33 -8.78 10.08
C LYS A 68 50.89 -8.35 9.70
N ASN A 69 50.79 -7.16 9.10
CA ASN A 69 49.49 -6.55 8.74
C ASN A 69 49.08 -6.83 7.29
N LEU A 70 49.99 -7.41 6.50
CA LEU A 70 49.79 -7.80 5.12
C LEU A 70 50.09 -9.31 4.94
N PRO A 71 49.43 -10.22 5.66
CA PRO A 71 49.83 -11.65 5.67
C PRO A 71 49.70 -12.30 4.29
N ILE A 72 48.67 -12.00 3.53
CA ILE A 72 48.45 -12.59 2.21
C ILE A 72 49.40 -11.98 1.20
N LEU A 73 49.52 -10.66 1.18
CA LEU A 73 50.43 -9.92 0.29
C LEU A 73 51.88 -10.31 0.54
N SER A 74 52.30 -10.41 1.83
CA SER A 74 53.66 -10.80 2.21
C SER A 74 54.03 -12.19 1.74
N THR A 75 53.08 -13.15 1.78
CA THR A 75 53.28 -14.52 1.29
C THR A 75 53.47 -14.56 -0.21
N ILE A 76 52.66 -13.79 -0.98
CA ILE A 76 52.73 -13.77 -2.45
C ILE A 76 54.04 -13.08 -2.94
N ILE A 77 54.48 -12.07 -2.23
CA ILE A 77 55.69 -11.32 -2.64
C ILE A 77 56.98 -12.03 -2.17
N GLY A 78 56.86 -13.06 -1.34
CA GLY A 78 58.03 -13.81 -0.85
C GLY A 78 58.88 -13.02 0.13
N LEU A 79 58.25 -12.15 0.95
CA LEU A 79 58.97 -11.14 1.74
C LEU A 79 59.37 -11.67 3.12
N ALA A 80 60.57 -12.18 3.18
CA ALA A 80 61.38 -12.19 4.41
C ALA A 80 62.38 -11.00 4.35
N PHE A 81 61.89 -9.74 4.63
CA PHE A 81 62.71 -8.58 4.32
C PHE A 81 62.86 -7.59 5.49
N GLY A 82 64.11 -7.19 5.71
CA GLY A 82 64.48 -6.06 6.56
C GLY A 82 64.02 -4.71 5.95
N GLY A 83 63.50 -3.88 6.78
CA GLY A 83 62.87 -2.58 6.75
C GLY A 83 62.96 -1.58 5.58
N ASN A 84 63.60 -1.87 4.44
CA ASN A 84 63.73 -0.95 3.31
C ASN A 84 63.17 -1.47 1.97
N SER A 85 62.43 -2.58 1.97
CA SER A 85 61.91 -3.15 0.75
C SER A 85 60.66 -2.41 0.29
N THR A 86 60.58 -2.13 -1.01
CA THR A 86 59.36 -1.63 -1.67
C THR A 86 58.59 -2.76 -2.28
N PHE A 87 57.27 -2.59 -2.35
CA PHE A 87 56.36 -3.53 -3.03
C PHE A 87 55.32 -2.75 -3.84
N LYS A 88 54.79 -3.41 -4.86
CA LYS A 88 53.77 -2.78 -5.70
C LYS A 88 52.40 -3.43 -5.43
N ALA A 89 51.37 -2.61 -5.20
CA ALA A 89 50.02 -3.01 -5.05
C ALA A 89 49.05 -1.92 -5.51
N GLU A 90 47.83 -2.30 -5.80
CA GLU A 90 46.71 -1.38 -6.00
C GLU A 90 45.98 -1.21 -4.67
N ILE A 91 45.63 0.02 -4.34
CA ILE A 91 44.89 0.34 -3.12
C ILE A 91 43.57 0.99 -3.49
N TYR A 92 42.48 0.39 -3.02
CA TYR A 92 41.17 0.94 -3.19
C TYR A 92 40.59 1.30 -1.82
N TYR A 93 40.15 2.54 -1.67
CA TYR A 93 39.33 2.98 -0.55
C TYR A 93 37.87 2.83 -0.90
N ILE A 94 37.09 2.23 -0.01
CA ILE A 94 35.67 1.96 -0.17
C ILE A 94 34.93 2.71 0.91
N ASN A 95 34.02 3.56 0.52
CA ASN A 95 33.12 4.27 1.43
C ASN A 95 31.94 3.35 1.83
N LYS A 96 31.85 3.04 3.12
CA LYS A 96 30.78 2.20 3.71
C LYS A 96 29.59 3.03 4.20
N SER A 97 29.67 4.38 4.11
CA SER A 97 28.54 5.22 4.46
C SER A 97 27.35 4.97 3.53
N VAL A 98 26.17 5.19 4.05
CA VAL A 98 24.94 5.06 3.25
C VAL A 98 25.03 6.00 2.06
N SER A 99 24.82 5.49 0.86
CA SER A 99 24.73 6.33 -0.33
C SER A 99 23.56 7.29 -0.19
N MET A 100 23.71 8.51 -0.68
CA MET A 100 22.62 9.48 -0.71
C MET A 100 21.43 8.92 -1.48
N ASP A 101 20.22 9.35 -1.12
CA ASP A 101 18.99 8.91 -1.73
C ASP A 101 19.04 9.02 -3.26
N ALA A 102 18.99 7.89 -3.90
CA ALA A 102 18.87 7.80 -5.34
C ALA A 102 17.39 7.74 -5.71
N LYS A 103 16.97 8.60 -6.62
CA LYS A 103 15.59 8.62 -7.11
C LYS A 103 15.39 7.63 -8.24
N PHE A 104 14.24 6.99 -8.25
CA PHE A 104 13.77 6.16 -9.36
C PHE A 104 12.39 6.60 -9.83
N GLY A 105 12.07 6.24 -11.06
CA GLY A 105 10.75 6.45 -11.64
C GLY A 105 10.50 5.39 -12.70
N LEU A 106 9.31 4.84 -12.68
CA LEU A 106 8.85 3.89 -13.69
C LEU A 106 8.44 4.61 -14.97
N MET A 107 8.77 4.02 -16.11
CA MET A 107 8.10 4.39 -17.33
C MET A 107 6.61 4.02 -17.23
N PRO A 108 5.71 4.84 -17.79
CA PRO A 108 4.29 4.54 -17.79
C PRO A 108 3.98 3.15 -18.34
N PHE A 109 3.11 2.42 -17.66
CA PHE A 109 2.61 1.13 -18.10
C PHE A 109 1.11 1.04 -17.86
N ASN A 110 0.42 0.30 -18.73
CA ASN A 110 -1.02 0.15 -18.62
C ASN A 110 -1.38 -0.95 -17.62
N MET A 111 -2.29 -0.63 -16.70
CA MET A 111 -2.98 -1.58 -15.84
C MET A 111 -4.44 -1.66 -16.26
N ILE A 112 -4.99 -2.87 -16.27
CA ILE A 112 -6.40 -3.09 -16.62
C ILE A 112 -7.25 -2.86 -15.37
N GLU A 113 -8.21 -1.95 -15.46
CA GLU A 113 -9.20 -1.75 -14.42
C GLU A 113 -10.11 -2.99 -14.33
N PRO A 114 -10.30 -3.60 -13.14
CA PRO A 114 -10.96 -4.91 -13.01
C PRO A 114 -12.42 -4.94 -13.48
N ASN A 115 -13.20 -3.88 -13.21
CA ASN A 115 -14.63 -3.86 -13.45
C ASN A 115 -14.98 -3.54 -14.92
N PHE A 116 -14.29 -2.54 -15.50
CA PHE A 116 -14.58 -2.04 -16.85
C PHE A 116 -13.64 -2.57 -17.92
N ARG A 117 -12.57 -3.26 -17.52
CA ARG A 117 -11.51 -3.78 -18.41
C ARG A 117 -10.84 -2.73 -19.29
N ILE A 118 -10.72 -1.53 -18.77
CA ILE A 118 -10.12 -0.38 -19.45
C ILE A 118 -8.66 -0.27 -19.04
N PRO A 119 -7.72 -0.06 -19.99
CA PRO A 119 -6.33 0.19 -19.65
C PRO A 119 -6.14 1.61 -19.10
N ILE A 120 -5.60 1.71 -17.90
CA ILE A 120 -5.25 2.97 -17.24
C ILE A 120 -3.74 3.07 -17.14
N PRO A 121 -3.10 4.13 -17.64
CA PRO A 121 -1.66 4.32 -17.56
C PRO A 121 -1.26 4.73 -16.15
N VAL A 122 -0.35 3.94 -15.57
CA VAL A 122 0.16 4.10 -14.21
C VAL A 122 1.67 4.31 -14.27
N THR A 123 2.20 5.11 -13.37
CA THR A 123 3.63 5.23 -13.12
C THR A 123 3.91 5.10 -11.62
N SER A 124 5.18 5.10 -11.24
CA SER A 124 5.57 5.16 -9.82
C SER A 124 6.87 5.92 -9.70
N ARG A 125 7.03 6.62 -8.59
CA ARG A 125 8.26 7.31 -8.23
C ARG A 125 8.60 7.07 -6.77
N GLY A 126 9.90 7.10 -6.49
CA GLY A 126 10.38 6.90 -5.15
C GLY A 126 11.87 7.11 -5.03
N SER A 127 12.42 6.70 -3.90
CA SER A 127 13.82 6.78 -3.57
C SER A 127 14.34 5.49 -2.95
N PHE A 128 15.63 5.25 -3.11
CA PHE A 128 16.32 4.13 -2.48
C PHE A 128 17.74 4.54 -2.08
N ALA A 129 18.28 3.86 -1.07
CA ALA A 129 19.65 4.05 -0.63
C ALA A 129 20.35 2.69 -0.49
N LEU A 130 21.57 2.61 -1.06
CA LEU A 130 22.43 1.45 -1.01
C LEU A 130 23.66 1.73 -0.17
N ALA A 131 24.14 0.74 0.56
CA ALA A 131 25.42 0.80 1.24
C ALA A 131 26.25 -0.44 0.89
N VAL A 132 27.59 -0.29 0.87
CA VAL A 132 28.49 -1.42 0.66
C VAL A 132 28.51 -2.25 1.95
N SER A 133 28.08 -3.51 1.88
CA SER A 133 28.15 -4.48 2.97
C SER A 133 29.42 -5.33 2.90
N ASP A 134 29.73 -5.85 1.71
CA ASP A 134 30.91 -6.66 1.44
C ASP A 134 31.76 -5.99 0.34
N SER A 135 32.86 -5.38 0.76
CA SER A 135 33.77 -4.66 -0.14
C SER A 135 34.44 -5.56 -1.16
N LYS A 136 34.71 -6.81 -0.81
CA LYS A 136 35.36 -7.78 -1.70
C LYS A 136 34.43 -8.19 -2.83
N VAL A 137 33.20 -8.55 -2.52
CA VAL A 137 32.18 -8.90 -3.51
C VAL A 137 31.88 -7.71 -4.40
N PHE A 138 31.71 -6.54 -3.80
CA PHE A 138 31.39 -5.30 -4.51
C PHE A 138 32.46 -4.91 -5.53
N LEU A 139 33.74 -4.91 -5.13
CA LEU A 139 34.86 -4.63 -6.03
C LEU A 139 34.92 -5.62 -7.18
N ASN A 140 34.77 -6.91 -6.89
CA ASN A 140 34.89 -7.96 -7.92
C ASN A 140 33.74 -7.93 -8.92
N LYS A 141 32.51 -7.71 -8.46
CA LYS A 141 31.32 -7.86 -9.32
C LYS A 141 30.91 -6.58 -10.03
N ILE A 142 31.13 -5.43 -9.42
CA ILE A 142 30.62 -4.13 -9.93
C ILE A 142 31.75 -3.20 -10.37
N VAL A 143 32.72 -2.96 -9.50
CA VAL A 143 33.74 -1.95 -9.76
C VAL A 143 34.77 -2.43 -10.79
N GLY A 144 35.17 -3.68 -10.71
CA GLY A 144 36.17 -4.26 -11.61
C GLY A 144 37.46 -3.46 -11.62
N THR A 145 37.82 -2.90 -12.77
CA THR A 145 39.05 -2.11 -12.97
C THR A 145 38.84 -0.60 -13.00
N VAL A 146 37.64 -0.12 -12.66
CA VAL A 146 37.30 1.29 -12.64
C VAL A 146 38.05 1.96 -11.49
N ALA A 147 38.68 3.13 -11.76
CA ALA A 147 39.50 3.80 -10.79
C ALA A 147 38.70 4.60 -9.75
N ASP A 148 37.60 5.20 -10.19
CA ASP A 148 36.69 6.01 -9.38
C ASP A 148 35.26 5.59 -9.68
N PHE A 149 34.50 5.20 -8.66
CA PHE A 149 33.15 4.72 -8.80
C PHE A 149 32.22 5.57 -7.94
N GLU A 150 31.36 6.34 -8.59
CA GLU A 150 30.45 7.26 -7.93
C GLU A 150 29.13 6.62 -7.58
N THR A 151 28.45 7.16 -6.56
CA THR A 151 27.10 6.81 -6.14
C THR A 151 26.09 6.86 -7.29
N ARG A 152 26.25 7.86 -8.17
CA ARG A 152 25.37 8.03 -9.34
C ARG A 152 25.45 6.84 -10.30
N THR A 153 26.64 6.31 -10.54
CA THR A 153 26.87 5.14 -11.41
C THR A 153 26.19 3.90 -10.82
N LEU A 154 26.31 3.71 -9.50
CA LEU A 154 25.64 2.62 -8.80
C LEU A 154 24.13 2.71 -8.93
N SER A 155 23.59 3.91 -8.72
CA SER A 155 22.15 4.15 -8.85
C SER A 155 21.61 3.86 -10.25
N GLN A 156 22.36 4.21 -11.28
CA GLN A 156 22.01 3.92 -12.67
C GLN A 156 22.04 2.42 -12.96
N TYR A 157 23.04 1.71 -12.41
CA TYR A 157 23.15 0.26 -12.59
C TYR A 157 21.93 -0.50 -12.05
N PHE A 158 21.45 -0.14 -10.86
CA PHE A 158 20.33 -0.83 -10.23
C PHE A 158 18.94 -0.32 -10.65
N ARG A 159 18.87 0.81 -11.35
CA ARG A 159 17.55 1.40 -11.75
C ARG A 159 16.66 0.42 -12.51
N GLY A 160 17.22 -0.35 -13.44
CA GLY A 160 16.47 -1.33 -14.23
C GLY A 160 15.85 -2.40 -13.34
N VAL A 161 16.65 -2.99 -12.45
CA VAL A 161 16.22 -4.05 -11.52
C VAL A 161 15.14 -3.54 -10.55
N ILE A 162 15.33 -2.32 -10.04
CA ILE A 162 14.37 -1.68 -9.13
C ILE A 162 13.04 -1.41 -9.85
N ASN A 163 13.10 -0.86 -11.07
CA ASN A 163 11.91 -0.58 -11.86
C ASN A 163 11.12 -1.86 -12.17
N GLU A 164 11.81 -2.91 -12.57
CA GLU A 164 11.18 -4.21 -12.85
C GLU A 164 10.51 -4.80 -11.60
N ALA A 165 11.22 -4.85 -10.48
CA ALA A 165 10.69 -5.36 -9.21
C ALA A 165 9.48 -4.54 -8.74
N THR A 166 9.54 -3.21 -8.86
CA THR A 166 8.45 -2.31 -8.47
C THR A 166 7.20 -2.53 -9.34
N LYS A 167 7.38 -2.57 -10.66
CA LYS A 167 6.27 -2.84 -11.60
C LYS A 167 5.61 -4.19 -11.30
N ASN A 168 6.41 -5.23 -11.12
CA ASN A 168 5.91 -6.57 -10.84
C ASN A 168 5.15 -6.62 -9.50
N ALA A 169 5.65 -5.96 -8.46
CA ALA A 169 4.99 -5.89 -7.16
C ALA A 169 3.65 -5.16 -7.24
N ILE A 170 3.61 -3.98 -7.90
CA ILE A 170 2.36 -3.22 -8.10
C ILE A 170 1.32 -4.09 -8.82
N THR A 171 1.71 -4.69 -9.94
CA THR A 171 0.79 -5.49 -10.77
C THR A 171 0.27 -6.71 -10.01
N LYS A 172 1.15 -7.41 -9.29
CA LYS A 172 0.80 -8.60 -8.51
C LYS A 172 -0.16 -8.29 -7.38
N ILE A 173 0.17 -7.32 -6.52
CA ILE A 173 -0.65 -6.95 -5.35
C ILE A 173 -2.01 -6.42 -5.78
N ALA A 174 -2.04 -5.51 -6.77
CA ALA A 174 -3.29 -4.98 -7.30
C ALA A 174 -4.19 -6.08 -7.88
N HIS A 175 -3.60 -7.08 -8.57
CA HIS A 175 -4.34 -8.21 -9.11
C HIS A 175 -4.89 -9.13 -8.02
N GLU A 176 -4.09 -9.46 -7.01
CA GLU A 176 -4.49 -10.30 -5.88
C GLU A 176 -5.63 -9.67 -5.06
N GLN A 177 -5.56 -8.36 -4.85
CA GLN A 177 -6.57 -7.61 -4.09
C GLN A 177 -7.73 -7.10 -4.96
N LYS A 178 -7.68 -7.31 -6.28
CA LYS A 178 -8.67 -6.80 -7.26
C LYS A 178 -8.86 -5.29 -7.19
N LEU A 179 -7.77 -4.57 -6.92
CA LEU A 179 -7.80 -3.12 -6.81
C LEU A 179 -7.86 -2.46 -8.18
N SER A 180 -8.62 -1.38 -8.23
CA SER A 180 -8.57 -0.45 -9.37
C SER A 180 -7.23 0.28 -9.40
N PRO A 181 -6.68 0.62 -10.59
CA PRO A 181 -5.54 1.52 -10.70
C PRO A 181 -5.75 2.87 -9.99
N LEU A 182 -6.99 3.30 -9.79
CA LEU A 182 -7.37 4.51 -9.05
C LEU A 182 -7.14 4.40 -7.53
N GLU A 183 -7.00 3.19 -7.01
CA GLU A 183 -6.87 2.90 -5.57
C GLU A 183 -5.43 2.52 -5.15
N LEU A 184 -4.46 2.55 -6.08
CA LEU A 184 -3.08 2.11 -5.85
C LEU A 184 -2.34 2.90 -4.76
N GLU A 185 -2.73 4.13 -4.51
CA GLU A 185 -2.17 4.92 -3.39
C GLU A 185 -2.42 4.27 -2.02
N SER A 186 -3.45 3.44 -1.89
CA SER A 186 -3.75 2.74 -0.64
C SER A 186 -2.76 1.63 -0.30
N ILE A 187 -2.06 1.08 -1.30
CA ILE A 187 -1.13 -0.05 -1.17
C ILE A 187 0.35 0.32 -1.29
N VAL A 188 0.68 1.60 -1.32
CA VAL A 188 2.07 2.10 -1.50
C VAL A 188 3.04 1.43 -0.51
N PHE A 189 2.65 1.35 0.75
CA PHE A 189 3.48 0.74 1.80
C PHE A 189 3.67 -0.77 1.60
N GLU A 190 2.63 -1.47 1.21
CA GLU A 190 2.67 -2.91 0.94
C GLU A 190 3.56 -3.23 -0.26
N VAL A 191 3.41 -2.47 -1.34
CA VAL A 191 4.28 -2.57 -2.52
C VAL A 191 5.74 -2.31 -2.14
N ALA A 192 6.02 -1.27 -1.36
CA ALA A 192 7.38 -0.95 -0.95
C ALA A 192 8.02 -2.09 -0.14
N ASN A 193 7.28 -2.73 0.76
CA ASN A 193 7.77 -3.87 1.54
C ASN A 193 8.00 -5.11 0.66
N ALA A 194 7.11 -5.39 -0.29
CA ALA A 194 7.26 -6.50 -1.23
C ALA A 194 8.52 -6.31 -2.10
N VAL A 195 8.71 -5.11 -2.65
CA VAL A 195 9.90 -4.78 -3.45
C VAL A 195 11.17 -4.91 -2.62
N ARG A 196 11.18 -4.41 -1.38
CA ARG A 196 12.33 -4.56 -0.47
C ARG A 196 12.69 -6.03 -0.26
N GLY A 197 11.70 -6.90 -0.06
CA GLY A 197 11.91 -8.34 0.09
C GLY A 197 12.50 -9.00 -1.17
N LEU A 198 12.01 -8.63 -2.35
CA LEU A 198 12.48 -9.14 -3.62
C LEU A 198 13.93 -8.70 -3.92
N LEU A 199 14.25 -7.43 -3.65
CA LEU A 199 15.54 -6.85 -3.98
C LEU A 199 16.65 -7.21 -2.99
N ALA A 200 16.32 -7.53 -1.73
CA ALA A 200 17.31 -7.73 -0.68
C ALA A 200 18.38 -8.77 -1.04
N ASN A 201 17.98 -9.92 -1.57
CA ASN A 201 18.91 -10.96 -1.98
C ASN A 201 19.71 -10.58 -3.22
N THR A 202 19.03 -10.06 -4.24
CA THR A 202 19.68 -9.65 -5.50
C THR A 202 20.76 -8.60 -5.23
N ILE A 203 20.48 -7.60 -4.38
CA ILE A 203 21.42 -6.54 -4.05
C ILE A 203 22.58 -7.08 -3.21
N ARG A 204 22.29 -8.01 -2.27
CA ARG A 204 23.32 -8.64 -1.44
C ARG A 204 24.32 -9.46 -2.24
N ASP A 205 23.90 -10.09 -3.34
CA ASP A 205 24.76 -10.83 -4.24
C ASP A 205 25.86 -9.98 -4.89
N TYR A 206 25.67 -8.67 -4.90
CA TYR A 206 26.68 -7.69 -5.35
C TYR A 206 27.49 -7.06 -4.21
N GLY A 207 27.36 -7.56 -2.98
CA GLY A 207 28.07 -7.01 -1.81
C GLY A 207 27.47 -5.70 -1.30
N LEU A 208 26.17 -5.48 -1.54
CA LEU A 208 25.43 -4.27 -1.16
C LEU A 208 24.28 -4.62 -0.23
N ASP A 209 23.88 -3.64 0.59
CA ASP A 209 22.64 -3.67 1.37
C ASP A 209 21.70 -2.57 0.90
N LEU A 210 20.41 -2.91 0.77
CA LEU A 210 19.34 -1.94 0.56
C LEU A 210 18.93 -1.35 1.91
N ARG A 211 19.45 -0.15 2.22
CA ARG A 211 19.20 0.54 3.50
C ARG A 211 17.86 1.22 3.55
N LEU A 212 17.45 1.83 2.45
CA LEU A 212 16.19 2.51 2.30
C LEU A 212 15.58 2.11 0.96
N PHE A 213 14.28 1.88 0.96
CA PHE A 213 13.45 1.82 -0.24
C PHE A 213 12.09 2.41 0.11
N ASN A 214 11.71 3.44 -0.60
CA ASN A 214 10.47 4.16 -0.39
C ASN A 214 9.80 4.44 -1.73
N ILE A 215 8.50 4.19 -1.81
CA ILE A 215 7.64 4.63 -2.90
C ILE A 215 6.93 5.90 -2.42
N GLU A 216 7.13 7.00 -3.12
CA GLU A 216 6.51 8.28 -2.78
C GLU A 216 5.06 8.35 -3.27
N ALA A 217 4.82 7.81 -4.48
CA ALA A 217 3.50 7.82 -5.08
C ALA A 217 3.41 6.78 -6.23
N ILE A 218 2.18 6.37 -6.52
CA ILE A 218 1.83 5.55 -7.69
C ILE A 218 0.73 6.29 -8.48
N PRO A 219 1.05 7.42 -9.12
CA PRO A 219 0.06 8.23 -9.80
C PRO A 219 -0.39 7.60 -11.12
N ILE A 220 -1.61 7.95 -11.49
CA ILE A 220 -2.16 7.72 -12.82
C ILE A 220 -1.73 8.87 -13.72
N ILE A 221 -1.54 8.59 -14.99
CA ILE A 221 -1.29 9.60 -16.00
C ILE A 221 -2.61 9.91 -16.71
N ASP A 222 -3.11 11.11 -16.50
CA ASP A 222 -4.38 11.60 -17.04
C ASP A 222 -4.20 12.68 -18.14
N ASP A 223 -3.05 12.73 -18.77
CA ASP A 223 -2.74 13.70 -19.85
C ASP A 223 -3.60 13.47 -21.09
N ASP A 224 -4.06 12.23 -21.34
CA ASP A 224 -4.95 11.92 -22.45
C ASP A 224 -6.42 12.28 -22.08
N PRO A 225 -7.10 13.15 -22.86
CA PRO A 225 -8.51 13.49 -22.64
C PRO A 225 -9.45 12.27 -22.52
N LYS A 226 -9.13 11.19 -23.23
CA LYS A 226 -9.89 9.92 -23.14
C LYS A 226 -9.73 9.27 -21.77
N VAL A 227 -8.51 9.22 -21.25
CA VAL A 227 -8.22 8.67 -19.92
C VAL A 227 -8.90 9.51 -18.84
N LYS A 228 -8.82 10.84 -18.97
CA LYS A 228 -9.49 11.76 -18.03
C LYS A 228 -11.00 11.54 -17.99
N LYS A 229 -11.64 11.42 -19.15
CA LYS A 229 -13.06 11.12 -19.24
C LYS A 229 -13.42 9.77 -18.60
N ILE A 230 -12.59 8.74 -18.80
CA ILE A 230 -12.77 7.42 -18.17
C ILE A 230 -12.70 7.53 -16.66
N ILE A 231 -11.74 8.30 -16.13
CA ILE A 231 -11.59 8.52 -14.68
C ILE A 231 -12.82 9.25 -14.12
N GLU A 232 -13.30 10.29 -14.80
CA GLU A 232 -14.51 11.02 -14.41
C GLU A 232 -15.76 10.11 -14.40
N ASP A 233 -15.94 9.30 -15.45
CA ASP A 233 -17.04 8.35 -15.54
C ASP A 233 -16.96 7.27 -14.45
N TYR A 234 -15.75 6.76 -14.15
CA TYR A 234 -15.52 5.82 -13.06
C TYR A 234 -15.91 6.43 -11.70
N GLN A 235 -15.44 7.64 -11.40
CA GLN A 235 -15.74 8.32 -10.14
C GLN A 235 -17.24 8.56 -9.98
N ARG A 236 -17.94 8.93 -11.06
CA ARG A 236 -19.38 9.09 -11.05
C ARG A 236 -20.10 7.79 -10.72
N ILE A 237 -19.78 6.70 -11.41
CA ILE A 237 -20.39 5.38 -11.21
C ILE A 237 -20.12 4.86 -9.80
N MET A 238 -18.90 5.00 -9.29
CA MET A 238 -18.56 4.59 -7.92
C MET A 238 -19.30 5.42 -6.87
N SER A 239 -19.52 6.72 -7.13
CA SER A 239 -20.32 7.58 -6.26
C SER A 239 -21.79 7.14 -6.24
N GLU A 240 -22.37 6.84 -7.40
CA GLU A 240 -23.73 6.34 -7.54
C GLU A 240 -23.94 4.97 -6.85
N ASP A 241 -23.02 4.02 -7.07
CA ASP A 241 -23.05 2.70 -6.42
C ASP A 241 -22.91 2.83 -4.89
N THR A 242 -22.02 3.71 -4.42
CA THR A 242 -21.85 3.96 -2.99
C THR A 242 -23.12 4.55 -2.38
N GLN A 243 -23.76 5.51 -3.05
CA GLN A 243 -25.03 6.09 -2.61
C GLN A 243 -26.15 5.03 -2.57
N GLU A 244 -26.21 4.17 -3.58
CA GLU A 244 -27.21 3.10 -3.63
C GLU A 244 -27.00 2.05 -2.52
N ARG A 245 -25.74 1.63 -2.30
CA ARG A 245 -25.40 0.74 -1.18
C ARG A 245 -25.73 1.35 0.18
N MET A 246 -25.49 2.65 0.36
CA MET A 246 -25.88 3.35 1.59
C MET A 246 -27.39 3.42 1.74
N ARG A 247 -28.15 3.64 0.65
CA ARG A 247 -29.62 3.58 0.67
C ARG A 247 -30.14 2.18 1.01
N LEU A 248 -29.55 1.13 0.40
CA LEU A 248 -29.90 -0.25 0.70
C LEU A 248 -29.57 -0.63 2.14
N LYS A 249 -28.42 -0.20 2.65
CA LYS A 249 -28.03 -0.43 4.04
C LYS A 249 -29.00 0.25 5.01
N ARG A 250 -29.33 1.52 4.78
CA ARG A 250 -30.34 2.25 5.59
C ARG A 250 -31.70 1.55 5.55
N ARG A 251 -32.11 1.03 4.37
CA ARG A 251 -33.34 0.27 4.25
C ARG A 251 -33.29 -1.08 4.99
N ALA A 252 -32.14 -1.76 4.97
CA ALA A 252 -31.94 -3.01 5.70
C ALA A 252 -31.91 -2.80 7.22
N ASP A 253 -31.23 -1.76 7.67
CA ASP A 253 -31.15 -1.41 9.10
C ASP A 253 -32.52 -0.96 9.65
N ASN A 254 -33.36 -0.37 8.80
CA ASN A 254 -34.73 0.08 9.14
C ASN A 254 -35.83 -0.77 8.48
N LEU A 255 -35.57 -2.06 8.25
CA LEU A 255 -36.47 -2.94 7.49
C LEU A 255 -37.89 -2.99 8.05
N GLU A 256 -38.07 -2.95 9.36
CA GLU A 256 -39.39 -2.94 10.01
C GLU A 256 -40.11 -1.62 9.75
N VAL A 257 -39.45 -0.50 9.85
CA VAL A 257 -40.02 0.83 9.54
C VAL A 257 -40.40 0.93 8.07
N TYR A 258 -39.54 0.43 7.18
CA TYR A 258 -39.79 0.43 5.73
C TYR A 258 -40.94 -0.47 5.33
N LYS A 259 -41.15 -1.63 5.98
CA LYS A 259 -42.29 -2.50 5.77
C LYS A 259 -43.58 -1.82 6.18
N VAL A 260 -43.56 -1.12 7.30
CA VAL A 260 -44.71 -0.36 7.81
C VAL A 260 -45.05 0.78 6.85
N GLU A 261 -44.10 1.58 6.45
CA GLU A 261 -44.29 2.70 5.52
C GLU A 261 -44.86 2.26 4.18
N ARG A 262 -44.29 1.20 3.59
CA ARG A 262 -44.79 0.64 2.33
C ARG A 262 -46.19 0.00 2.44
N SER A 263 -46.53 -0.54 3.59
CA SER A 263 -47.89 -1.06 3.83
C SER A 263 -48.91 0.07 3.88
N PHE A 264 -48.55 1.24 4.39
CA PHE A 264 -49.40 2.44 4.39
C PHE A 264 -49.53 3.04 2.99
N ASP A 265 -48.44 3.21 2.22
CA ASP A 265 -48.47 3.70 0.84
C ASP A 265 -49.31 2.80 -0.08
N THR A 266 -49.26 1.48 0.13
CA THR A 266 -50.05 0.53 -0.65
C THR A 266 -51.53 0.64 -0.26
N SER A 267 -51.81 0.84 1.02
CA SER A 267 -53.18 1.03 1.52
C SER A 267 -53.80 2.33 1.03
N GLU A 268 -53.05 3.39 0.94
CA GLU A 268 -53.46 4.72 0.45
C GLU A 268 -53.76 4.68 -1.06
N LYS A 269 -52.89 4.08 -1.86
CA LYS A 269 -53.09 3.90 -3.31
C LYS A 269 -54.26 2.96 -3.63
N VAL A 270 -54.50 1.97 -2.80
CA VAL A 270 -55.72 1.09 -2.92
C VAL A 270 -56.97 1.87 -2.54
N ALA A 271 -56.90 2.74 -1.52
CA ALA A 271 -58.04 3.58 -1.13
C ALA A 271 -58.36 4.66 -2.20
N GLU A 272 -57.34 5.29 -2.80
CA GLU A 272 -57.51 6.26 -3.90
C GLU A 272 -58.10 5.61 -5.17
N ASN A 273 -57.66 4.40 -5.53
CA ASN A 273 -58.20 3.66 -6.68
C ASN A 273 -59.59 3.08 -6.44
N MET A 274 -60.04 2.94 -5.20
CA MET A 274 -61.38 2.45 -4.84
C MET A 274 -62.38 3.58 -4.62
N GLY A 275 -61.97 4.86 -4.69
CA GLY A 275 -62.85 6.02 -4.51
C GLY A 275 -63.86 6.28 -5.65
N GLY A 276 -63.94 5.39 -6.64
CA GLY A 276 -64.86 5.46 -7.78
C GLY A 276 -65.80 4.27 -7.91
N GLY A 277 -66.57 3.92 -6.87
CA GLY A 277 -67.78 3.08 -7.05
C GLY A 277 -67.64 1.66 -6.55
N LEU A 278 -67.94 1.46 -5.27
CA LEU A 278 -68.51 0.20 -4.78
C LEU A 278 -69.45 0.51 -3.61
N GLY A 279 -70.73 0.22 -3.85
CA GLY A 279 -71.80 0.34 -2.86
C GLY A 279 -71.58 -0.57 -1.66
N GLU A 280 -72.22 -0.19 -0.60
CA GLU A 280 -72.43 -0.81 0.69
C GLU A 280 -72.23 -2.35 0.72
N GLY A 281 -71.22 -2.82 1.45
CA GLY A 281 -71.14 -4.22 1.89
C GLY A 281 -69.95 -5.08 1.43
N GLY A 282 -68.92 -4.57 0.76
CA GLY A 282 -67.82 -5.39 0.27
C GLY A 282 -66.67 -5.55 1.30
N ASN A 283 -66.46 -6.77 1.76
CA ASN A 283 -65.46 -7.22 2.71
C ASN A 283 -64.06 -6.93 2.21
N LEU A 284 -63.47 -5.83 2.68
CA LEU A 284 -62.11 -5.33 2.31
C LEU A 284 -61.01 -6.38 2.56
N ILE A 285 -61.23 -7.25 3.54
CA ILE A 285 -60.33 -8.34 3.92
C ILE A 285 -60.28 -9.45 2.86
N GLY A 286 -61.40 -9.74 2.19
CA GLY A 286 -61.45 -10.73 1.13
C GLY A 286 -60.68 -10.36 -0.12
N THR A 287 -60.60 -9.08 -0.44
CA THR A 287 -59.84 -8.57 -1.60
C THR A 287 -58.33 -8.56 -1.36
N MET A 288 -57.90 -8.31 -0.13
CA MET A 288 -56.45 -8.38 0.24
C MET A 288 -55.94 -9.83 0.26
N ILE A 289 -56.77 -10.80 0.61
CA ILE A 289 -56.40 -12.22 0.60
C ILE A 289 -56.30 -12.76 -0.85
N GLY A 290 -57.14 -12.26 -1.75
CA GLY A 290 -57.15 -12.67 -3.16
C GLY A 290 -55.94 -12.18 -3.98
N MET A 291 -55.26 -11.15 -3.54
CA MET A 291 -54.11 -10.58 -4.26
C MET A 291 -52.70 -11.11 -3.83
N GLY A 292 -52.65 -12.17 -3.00
CA GLY A 292 -51.38 -12.81 -2.66
C GLY A 292 -50.43 -12.00 -1.78
N MET A 293 -50.85 -10.85 -1.22
CA MET A 293 -50.00 -9.96 -0.43
C MET A 293 -49.93 -10.30 1.07
N VAL A 294 -50.57 -11.36 1.53
CA VAL A 294 -50.74 -11.68 2.96
C VAL A 294 -49.83 -12.80 3.45
N ASN A 295 -48.99 -13.39 2.58
CA ASN A 295 -48.14 -14.53 2.96
C ASN A 295 -47.06 -14.28 4.02
N PRO A 296 -46.47 -13.07 4.20
CA PRO A 296 -45.55 -12.86 5.30
C PRO A 296 -46.21 -12.60 6.66
N ILE A 297 -47.48 -12.12 6.66
CA ILE A 297 -48.21 -11.78 7.90
C ILE A 297 -48.93 -12.98 8.47
N ALA A 298 -49.42 -13.87 7.62
CA ALA A 298 -50.12 -15.11 8.03
C ALA A 298 -49.20 -16.09 8.76
N ASN A 299 -47.93 -16.18 8.39
CA ASN A 299 -46.98 -17.06 9.08
C ASN A 299 -46.54 -16.55 10.46
N GLN A 300 -46.61 -15.25 10.71
CA GLN A 300 -46.32 -14.68 12.02
C GLN A 300 -47.53 -14.73 12.96
N MET A 301 -48.72 -14.68 12.41
CA MET A 301 -49.98 -14.86 13.16
C MET A 301 -50.27 -16.33 13.51
N GLY A 302 -49.80 -17.28 12.68
CA GLY A 302 -49.93 -18.72 12.93
C GLY A 302 -49.16 -19.21 14.15
N ASN A 303 -48.03 -18.60 14.47
CA ASN A 303 -47.22 -18.96 15.65
C ASN A 303 -47.77 -18.38 16.98
N ILE A 304 -48.61 -17.35 16.92
CA ILE A 304 -49.26 -16.77 18.10
C ILE A 304 -50.55 -17.56 18.45
N MET A 305 -51.15 -18.21 17.46
CA MET A 305 -52.42 -18.97 17.65
C MET A 305 -52.26 -20.40 18.12
N GLN A 306 -51.00 -20.94 18.11
CA GLN A 306 -50.79 -22.35 18.52
C GLN A 306 -50.63 -22.57 20.03
N ASN A 307 -50.62 -21.51 20.82
CA ASN A 307 -50.45 -21.65 22.30
C ASN A 307 -51.74 -21.39 23.13
N ASN A 308 -52.91 -21.30 22.51
CA ASN A 308 -54.14 -21.19 23.32
C ASN A 308 -55.34 -21.86 22.64
N THR A 309 -55.39 -23.21 22.67
CA THR A 309 -56.58 -23.97 22.33
C THR A 309 -57.42 -24.22 23.57
N GLN A 310 -58.42 -23.38 23.81
CA GLN A 310 -59.71 -23.81 24.30
C GLN A 310 -60.79 -22.80 23.93
N ALA A 311 -61.65 -23.28 23.00
CA ALA A 311 -63.06 -23.00 22.70
C ALA A 311 -63.63 -21.59 22.97
N THR A 312 -64.11 -20.91 21.96
CA THR A 312 -65.54 -20.74 21.56
C THR A 312 -65.68 -19.51 20.64
N ASN A 313 -66.35 -19.75 19.50
CA ASN A 313 -67.14 -18.94 18.55
C ASN A 313 -66.81 -17.43 18.28
N PRO A 314 -66.98 -17.01 17.03
CA PRO A 314 -66.41 -15.79 16.51
C PRO A 314 -67.36 -14.60 16.62
N ASN A 315 -66.94 -13.58 17.31
CA ASN A 315 -67.54 -12.26 17.11
C ASN A 315 -66.35 -11.27 16.97
N ILE A 316 -65.97 -10.95 15.71
CA ILE A 316 -64.84 -10.15 15.35
C ILE A 316 -65.23 -8.68 15.51
N ASN A 317 -65.00 -8.12 16.68
CA ASN A 317 -64.74 -6.71 16.84
C ASN A 317 -63.24 -6.59 17.27
N ALA A 318 -62.36 -6.46 16.30
CA ALA A 318 -60.96 -6.21 16.57
C ALA A 318 -60.80 -4.78 17.11
N GLN A 319 -61.02 -4.63 18.39
CA GLN A 319 -60.59 -3.47 19.16
C GLN A 319 -59.07 -3.57 19.30
N VAL A 320 -58.35 -2.74 18.58
CA VAL A 320 -56.88 -2.59 18.73
C VAL A 320 -56.59 -2.30 20.20
N SER A 321 -55.79 -3.13 20.85
CA SER A 321 -55.51 -3.04 22.27
C SER A 321 -54.87 -1.65 22.59
N TYR A 322 -55.29 -1.05 23.69
CA TYR A 322 -54.72 0.21 24.21
C TYR A 322 -53.20 0.18 24.25
N ASP A 323 -52.61 -0.95 24.61
CA ASP A 323 -51.15 -1.14 24.69
C ASP A 323 -50.46 -1.09 23.33
N GLU A 324 -51.10 -1.52 22.25
CA GLU A 324 -50.56 -1.44 20.90
C GLU A 324 -50.55 0.01 20.37
N ILE A 325 -51.62 0.75 20.68
CA ILE A 325 -51.69 2.19 20.30
C ILE A 325 -50.68 3.02 21.06
N ILE A 326 -50.42 2.72 22.34
CA ILE A 326 -49.38 3.39 23.13
C ILE A 326 -47.97 3.12 22.54
N LYS A 327 -47.69 1.86 22.16
CA LYS A 327 -46.40 1.50 21.51
C LYS A 327 -46.22 2.22 20.18
N LEU A 328 -47.26 2.33 19.37
CA LEU A 328 -47.22 3.06 18.10
C LEU A 328 -46.99 4.58 18.30
N LEU A 329 -47.60 5.18 19.33
CA LEU A 329 -47.38 6.58 19.69
C LEU A 329 -45.93 6.84 20.18
N GLU A 330 -45.36 5.89 20.91
CA GLU A 330 -44.00 5.95 21.37
C GLU A 330 -42.99 5.85 20.19
N GLN A 331 -43.24 4.96 19.24
CA GLN A 331 -42.47 4.82 18.01
C GLN A 331 -42.54 6.07 17.13
N LEU A 332 -43.73 6.65 16.96
CA LEU A 332 -43.93 7.91 16.27
C LEU A 332 -43.13 9.06 16.93
N GLY A 333 -43.07 9.08 18.26
CA GLY A 333 -42.29 10.05 19.01
C GLY A 333 -40.77 9.94 18.76
N LYS A 334 -40.27 8.71 18.66
CA LYS A 334 -38.84 8.44 18.31
C LYS A 334 -38.49 8.89 16.90
N LEU A 335 -39.37 8.55 15.92
CA LEU A 335 -39.16 8.95 14.51
C LEU A 335 -39.16 10.47 14.33
N LYS A 336 -39.95 11.21 15.12
CA LYS A 336 -39.87 12.68 15.16
C LYS A 336 -38.58 13.19 15.78
N ALA A 337 -38.13 12.58 16.88
CA ALA A 337 -36.88 12.97 17.56
C ALA A 337 -35.64 12.73 16.67
N GLU A 338 -35.70 11.73 15.80
CA GLU A 338 -34.66 11.37 14.82
C GLU A 338 -34.74 12.21 13.52
N GLY A 339 -35.70 13.14 13.41
CA GLY A 339 -35.87 14.03 12.26
C GLY A 339 -36.41 13.35 11.01
N ILE A 340 -36.97 12.15 11.14
CA ILE A 340 -37.54 11.35 10.03
C ILE A 340 -38.96 11.81 9.68
N LEU A 341 -39.70 12.32 10.66
CA LEU A 341 -41.05 12.90 10.50
C LEU A 341 -41.02 14.39 10.76
N THR A 342 -41.73 15.13 9.91
CA THR A 342 -41.97 16.56 10.16
C THR A 342 -43.01 16.74 11.28
N GLN A 343 -43.08 17.96 11.84
CA GLN A 343 -44.03 18.27 12.91
C GLN A 343 -45.48 18.02 12.45
N ASP A 344 -45.84 18.39 11.22
CA ASP A 344 -47.17 18.29 10.68
C ASP A 344 -47.59 16.84 10.44
N GLU A 345 -46.66 16.02 9.94
CA GLU A 345 -46.89 14.57 9.76
C GLU A 345 -47.05 13.85 11.09
N PHE A 346 -46.27 14.18 12.08
CA PHE A 346 -46.39 13.64 13.43
C PHE A 346 -47.79 13.98 14.05
N ASP A 347 -48.20 15.24 13.95
CA ASP A 347 -49.47 15.70 14.54
C ASP A 347 -50.69 15.07 13.84
N ASN A 348 -50.62 14.89 12.54
CA ASN A 348 -51.64 14.21 11.78
C ASN A 348 -51.76 12.73 12.15
N LYS A 349 -50.65 12.00 12.19
CA LYS A 349 -50.65 10.57 12.57
C LYS A 349 -51.01 10.34 14.03
N LYS A 350 -50.62 11.23 14.92
CA LYS A 350 -51.04 11.22 16.34
C LYS A 350 -52.59 11.39 16.48
N LYS A 351 -53.18 12.30 15.72
CA LYS A 351 -54.64 12.47 15.72
C LYS A 351 -55.37 11.22 15.23
N GLU A 352 -54.89 10.61 14.16
CA GLU A 352 -55.50 9.38 13.62
C GLU A 352 -55.45 8.22 14.63
N LEU A 353 -54.34 8.02 15.35
CA LEU A 353 -54.21 6.97 16.36
C LEU A 353 -55.11 7.25 17.58
N LEU A 354 -55.24 8.51 17.98
CA LEU A 354 -56.07 8.91 19.11
C LEU A 354 -57.58 8.79 18.81
N ILE A 355 -58.00 8.96 17.56
CA ILE A 355 -59.39 8.73 17.15
C ILE A 355 -59.80 7.24 17.26
N LYS A 356 -58.88 6.31 17.12
CA LYS A 356 -59.10 4.87 17.25
C LYS A 356 -59.18 4.40 18.71
N ILE A 357 -58.95 5.26 19.66
CA ILE A 357 -59.09 5.03 21.11
C ILE A 357 -60.51 5.38 21.62
N LYS A 358 -61.28 6.12 20.83
CA LYS A 358 -62.65 6.42 21.15
C LYS A 358 -63.57 5.40 20.53
#